data_d9bcb2f8a6d0b72b1d9e8976344c9ade
#
_entry.id   d9bcb2f8a6d0b72b1d9e8976344c9ade
#
_cell.length_a   1.000
_cell.length_b   1.000
_cell.length_c   1.000
_cell.angle_alpha   90.00
_cell.angle_beta   90.00
_cell.angle_gamma   90.00
#
_symmetry.space_group_name_H-M   'P 1'
#
loop_
_entity.id
_entity.type
_entity.pdbx_description
1 polymer ?
#
loop_
_entity_poly.entity_id
_entity_poly.type
_entity_poly.pdbx_seq_one_letter_code
_entity_poly.pdbx_strand_id
1 'polypeptide(L)'
;QAIDMANNTSFGLSAGLLSDSREEYDYFLPRIRAGIVNWNKQITGASGASPFGGIGASGNHRASAFYAADYCAYPVSSIEADALTMPAQLSPGLDL
;
A
#
# COMPACT_ATOMS: atom_id res chain seq x y z
N GLN A 1 -18.77 10.83 -17.59
CA GLN A 1 -19.75 11.55 -16.75
C GLN A 1 -20.00 10.84 -15.42
N ALA A 2 -20.38 9.53 -15.43
CA ALA A 2 -20.62 8.79 -14.18
C ALA A 2 -19.39 8.73 -13.28
N ILE A 3 -18.21 8.52 -13.85
CA ILE A 3 -16.93 8.52 -13.11
C ILE A 3 -16.66 9.90 -12.49
N ASP A 4 -16.91 10.97 -13.23
CA ASP A 4 -16.73 12.33 -12.73
C ASP A 4 -17.67 12.61 -11.54
N MET A 5 -18.91 12.16 -11.65
CA MET A 5 -19.87 12.26 -10.56
C MET A 5 -19.46 11.44 -9.34
N ALA A 6 -18.99 10.22 -9.56
CA ALA A 6 -18.53 9.35 -8.48
C ALA A 6 -17.28 9.89 -7.78
N ASN A 7 -16.40 10.57 -8.54
CA ASN A 7 -15.19 11.18 -8.00
C ASN A 7 -15.43 12.55 -7.35
N ASN A 8 -16.62 13.10 -7.48
CA ASN A 8 -16.96 14.42 -6.93
C ASN A 8 -17.27 14.33 -5.43
N THR A 9 -16.29 13.93 -4.66
CA THR A 9 -16.35 13.79 -3.20
C THR A 9 -14.95 13.92 -2.60
N SER A 10 -14.86 14.32 -1.35
CA SER A 10 -13.59 14.31 -0.61
C SER A 10 -13.21 12.92 -0.11
N PHE A 11 -14.13 11.96 -0.15
CA PHE A 11 -13.93 10.59 0.30
C PHE A 11 -13.50 9.68 -0.85
N GLY A 12 -12.95 8.52 -0.52
CA GLY A 12 -12.49 7.55 -1.52
C GLY A 12 -12.13 6.23 -0.87
N LEU A 13 -13.05 5.62 -0.11
CA LEU A 13 -12.79 4.31 0.51
C LEU A 13 -12.99 3.19 -0.49
N SER A 14 -14.18 3.06 -1.04
CA SER A 14 -14.51 1.97 -1.94
C SER A 14 -15.42 2.43 -3.07
N ALA A 15 -15.25 1.81 -4.22
CA ALA A 15 -16.09 2.00 -5.40
C ALA A 15 -16.24 0.70 -6.15
N GLY A 16 -17.27 0.60 -6.97
CA GLY A 16 -17.51 -0.58 -7.77
C GLY A 16 -18.21 -0.23 -9.10
N LEU A 17 -18.04 -1.11 -10.06
CA LEU A 17 -18.72 -1.06 -11.32
C LEU A 17 -19.57 -2.32 -11.51
N LEU A 18 -20.82 -2.14 -11.87
CA LEU A 18 -21.70 -3.20 -12.32
C LEU A 18 -21.83 -3.09 -13.84
N SER A 19 -21.26 -4.02 -14.56
CA SER A 19 -21.24 -4.03 -16.01
C SER A 19 -20.85 -5.41 -16.54
N ASP A 20 -21.44 -5.81 -17.64
CA ASP A 20 -21.06 -7.04 -18.34
C ASP A 20 -19.84 -6.84 -19.26
N SER A 21 -19.33 -5.61 -19.36
CA SER A 21 -18.24 -5.26 -20.27
C SER A 21 -16.91 -5.14 -19.54
N ARG A 22 -15.97 -5.99 -19.90
CA ARG A 22 -14.58 -5.90 -19.43
C ARG A 22 -13.93 -4.59 -19.86
N GLU A 23 -14.24 -4.13 -21.04
CA GLU A 23 -13.74 -2.87 -21.60
C GLU A 23 -14.16 -1.66 -20.74
N GLU A 24 -15.40 -1.66 -20.27
CA GLU A 24 -15.87 -0.62 -19.35
C GLU A 24 -15.13 -0.65 -18.02
N TYR A 25 -14.85 -1.82 -17.48
CA TYR A 25 -14.09 -1.94 -16.24
C TYR A 25 -12.63 -1.48 -16.43
N ASP A 26 -12.00 -1.84 -17.54
CA ASP A 26 -10.63 -1.43 -17.85
C ASP A 26 -10.54 0.10 -18.07
N TYR A 27 -11.61 0.73 -18.50
CA TYR A 27 -11.71 2.19 -18.56
C TYR A 27 -11.95 2.80 -17.17
N PHE A 28 -12.78 2.17 -16.35
CA PHE A 28 -13.18 2.63 -15.02
C PHE A 28 -12.03 2.59 -14.01
N LEU A 29 -11.33 1.45 -13.93
CA LEU A 29 -10.33 1.16 -12.89
C LEU A 29 -9.26 2.25 -12.72
N PRO A 30 -8.61 2.74 -13.78
CA PRO A 30 -7.58 3.77 -13.61
C PRO A 30 -8.11 5.19 -13.37
N ARG A 31 -9.42 5.39 -13.44
CA ARG A 31 -10.03 6.72 -13.34
C ARG A 31 -10.81 6.95 -12.07
N ILE A 32 -11.32 5.89 -11.46
CA ILE A 32 -12.03 6.01 -10.19
C ILE A 32 -11.06 6.27 -9.03
N ARG A 33 -11.43 7.16 -8.12
CA ARG A 33 -10.60 7.52 -6.97
C ARG A 33 -11.11 6.83 -5.72
N ALA A 34 -10.61 5.62 -5.46
CA ALA A 34 -10.94 4.83 -4.29
C ALA A 34 -9.80 3.86 -3.95
N GLY A 35 -9.71 3.46 -2.69
CA GLY A 35 -8.72 2.49 -2.24
C GLY A 35 -9.12 1.04 -2.50
N ILE A 36 -10.42 0.78 -2.62
CA ILE A 36 -10.98 -0.52 -2.98
C ILE A 36 -11.84 -0.34 -4.23
N VAL A 37 -11.55 -1.12 -5.27
CA VAL A 37 -12.30 -1.04 -6.53
C VAL A 37 -12.71 -2.45 -6.94
N ASN A 38 -14.01 -2.67 -7.03
CA ASN A 38 -14.58 -3.97 -7.34
C ASN A 38 -15.36 -3.95 -8.65
N TRP A 39 -15.39 -5.10 -9.34
CA TRP A 39 -16.16 -5.30 -10.54
C TRP A 39 -17.17 -6.41 -10.33
N ASN A 40 -18.47 -6.09 -10.50
CA ASN A 40 -19.59 -7.02 -10.32
C ASN A 40 -19.58 -7.71 -8.96
N LYS A 41 -19.06 -7.03 -7.97
CA LYS A 41 -19.02 -7.48 -6.58
C LYS A 41 -19.44 -6.34 -5.66
N GLN A 42 -19.90 -6.70 -4.48
CA GLN A 42 -20.19 -5.72 -3.44
C GLN A 42 -18.94 -4.93 -3.04
N ILE A 43 -19.15 -3.71 -2.61
CA ILE A 43 -18.07 -2.83 -2.17
C ILE A 43 -17.85 -2.89 -0.65
N THR A 44 -18.49 -3.81 0.04
CA THR A 44 -18.36 -4.08 1.47
C THR A 44 -17.59 -5.37 1.69
N GLY A 45 -16.97 -5.47 2.86
CA GLY A 45 -16.13 -6.61 3.20
C GLY A 45 -14.69 -6.40 2.73
N ALA A 46 -13.75 -6.73 3.59
CA ALA A 46 -12.32 -6.60 3.32
C ALA A 46 -11.61 -7.90 3.67
N SER A 47 -10.55 -8.21 2.93
CA SER A 47 -9.68 -9.34 3.21
C SER A 47 -8.43 -8.87 3.94
N GLY A 48 -8.02 -9.59 5.01
CA GLY A 48 -6.75 -9.33 5.67
C GLY A 48 -5.53 -9.62 4.79
N ALA A 49 -5.71 -10.35 3.68
CA ALA A 49 -4.67 -10.66 2.72
C ALA A 49 -4.53 -9.60 1.61
N SER A 50 -5.30 -8.52 1.68
CA SER A 50 -5.27 -7.42 0.71
C SER A 50 -5.12 -6.09 1.42
N PRO A 51 -4.65 -5.04 0.74
CA PRO A 51 -4.65 -3.70 1.31
C PRO A 51 -6.06 -3.25 1.67
N PHE A 52 -6.20 -2.58 2.81
CA PHE A 52 -7.44 -1.90 3.19
C PHE A 52 -7.14 -0.47 3.56
N GLY A 53 -7.81 0.46 2.92
CA GLY A 53 -7.68 1.88 3.18
C GLY A 53 -8.15 2.70 2.00
N GLY A 54 -8.48 3.94 2.25
CA GLY A 54 -8.97 4.87 1.25
C GLY A 54 -7.96 5.94 0.90
N ILE A 55 -8.41 6.83 0.04
CA ILE A 55 -7.71 8.05 -0.35
C ILE A 55 -8.53 9.26 0.07
N GLY A 56 -7.94 10.43 -0.02
CA GLY A 56 -8.60 11.66 0.41
C GLY A 56 -8.99 11.61 1.88
N ALA A 57 -10.19 12.07 2.21
CA ALA A 57 -10.71 12.09 3.58
C ALA A 57 -10.95 10.68 4.16
N SER A 58 -10.97 9.64 3.33
CA SER A 58 -11.10 8.25 3.77
C SER A 58 -9.76 7.59 4.10
N GLY A 59 -8.64 8.27 3.98
CA GLY A 59 -7.32 7.69 4.17
C GLY A 59 -6.37 8.57 4.93
N ASN A 60 -5.24 7.97 5.32
CA ASN A 60 -4.12 8.66 5.95
C ASN A 60 -2.79 8.36 5.23
N HIS A 61 -2.86 7.98 3.97
CA HIS A 61 -1.74 7.56 3.11
C HIS A 61 -1.09 6.24 3.52
N ARG A 62 -1.71 5.48 4.42
CA ARG A 62 -1.21 4.17 4.86
C ARG A 62 -2.33 3.15 4.82
N ALA A 63 -2.27 2.25 3.85
CA ALA A 63 -3.18 1.12 3.80
C ALA A 63 -2.96 0.21 5.02
N SER A 64 -4.06 -0.32 5.57
CA SER A 64 -4.04 -1.31 6.65
C SER A 64 -4.08 -2.74 6.10
N ALA A 65 -4.42 -3.69 6.93
CA ALA A 65 -4.50 -5.10 6.64
C ALA A 65 -3.16 -5.65 6.12
N PHE A 66 -3.03 -5.98 4.86
CA PHE A 66 -1.79 -6.57 4.33
C PHE A 66 -0.54 -5.75 4.65
N TYR A 67 -0.62 -4.43 4.59
CA TYR A 67 0.54 -3.55 4.83
C TYR A 67 0.73 -3.13 6.28
N ALA A 68 -0.15 -3.55 7.19
CA ALA A 68 -0.08 -3.09 8.59
C ALA A 68 1.21 -3.53 9.29
N ALA A 69 1.74 -4.69 8.97
CA ALA A 69 2.99 -5.18 9.55
C ALA A 69 4.18 -4.26 9.26
N ASP A 70 4.22 -3.66 8.08
CA ASP A 70 5.34 -2.83 7.65
C ASP A 70 5.45 -1.53 8.45
N TYR A 71 4.34 -0.91 8.78
CA TYR A 71 4.37 0.35 9.53
C TYR A 71 4.12 0.20 11.04
N CYS A 72 3.82 -1.02 11.52
CA CYS A 72 3.76 -1.32 12.96
C CYS A 72 5.15 -1.56 13.56
N ALA A 73 6.19 -1.60 12.73
CA ALA A 73 7.58 -1.76 13.14
C ALA A 73 8.47 -0.81 12.33
N TYR A 74 9.60 -0.43 12.87
CA TYR A 74 10.62 0.28 12.10
C TYR A 74 11.73 -0.70 11.70
N PRO A 75 12.34 -0.53 10.53
CA PRO A 75 13.40 -1.41 10.08
C PRO A 75 14.68 -1.16 10.89
N VAL A 76 15.37 -2.24 11.22
CA VAL A 76 16.65 -2.19 11.93
C VAL A 76 17.68 -2.94 11.09
N SER A 77 18.82 -2.29 10.85
CA SER A 77 19.98 -2.95 10.25
C SER A 77 20.97 -3.32 11.35
N SER A 78 21.48 -4.53 11.31
CA SER A 78 22.44 -5.03 12.28
C SER A 78 23.58 -5.73 11.55
N ILE A 79 24.82 -5.48 12.00
CA ILE A 79 26.00 -6.23 11.58
C ILE A 79 26.54 -6.89 12.84
N GLU A 80 26.64 -8.20 12.80
CA GLU A 80 26.91 -8.99 13.99
C GLU A 80 28.12 -9.90 13.77
N ALA A 81 28.88 -10.10 14.84
CA ALA A 81 29.96 -11.08 14.88
C ALA A 81 29.94 -11.76 16.24
N ASP A 82 30.19 -13.07 16.27
CA ASP A 82 30.16 -13.87 17.50
C ASP A 82 31.28 -13.48 18.50
N ALA A 83 32.36 -12.90 17.98
CA ALA A 83 33.49 -12.49 18.81
C ALA A 83 34.10 -11.20 18.27
N LEU A 84 34.69 -10.43 19.17
CA LEU A 84 35.50 -9.27 18.79
C LEU A 84 36.88 -9.75 18.34
N THR A 85 37.25 -9.43 17.11
CA THR A 85 38.55 -9.79 16.55
C THR A 85 39.19 -8.56 15.91
N MET A 86 40.53 -8.55 15.85
CA MET A 86 41.24 -7.51 15.10
C MET A 86 41.08 -7.73 13.61
N PRO A 87 40.89 -6.66 12.83
CA PRO A 87 40.85 -6.77 11.36
C PRO A 87 42.22 -7.27 10.85
N ALA A 88 42.17 -8.04 9.75
CA ALA A 88 43.40 -8.56 9.14
C ALA A 88 44.27 -7.44 8.57
N GLN A 89 43.70 -6.31 8.23
CA GLN A 89 44.41 -5.15 7.72
C GLN A 89 43.80 -3.88 8.34
N LEU A 90 44.65 -3.06 8.93
CA LEU A 90 44.27 -1.79 9.53
C LEU A 90 44.18 -0.70 8.47
N SER A 91 43.38 0.33 8.75
CA SER A 91 43.31 1.51 7.91
C SER A 91 44.69 2.18 7.80
N PRO A 92 44.99 2.81 6.63
CA PRO A 92 46.25 3.53 6.49
C PRO A 92 46.42 4.59 7.59
N GLY A 93 47.60 4.62 8.20
CA GLY A 93 47.91 5.53 9.29
C GLY A 93 47.64 4.99 10.69
N LEU A 94 47.03 3.81 10.82
CA LEU A 94 46.89 3.11 12.08
C LEU A 94 48.05 2.11 12.26
N ASP A 95 48.79 2.29 13.32
CA ASP A 95 49.93 1.45 13.69
C ASP A 95 49.79 1.03 15.17
N LEU A 96 49.32 -0.20 15.37
CA LEU A 96 49.07 -0.75 16.68
C LEU A 96 50.08 -1.86 17.03
#